data_b514ca95c965190d8e2f0a1c52d3c411
#
_entry.id   b514ca95c965190d8e2f0a1c52d3c411
#
_cell.length_a   1.000
_cell.length_b   1.000
_cell.length_c   1.000
_cell.angle_alpha   90.00
_cell.angle_beta   90.00
_cell.angle_gamma   90.00
#
_symmetry.space_group_name_H-M   'P 1'
#
loop_
_entity.id
_entity.type
_entity.pdbx_description
1 polymer ?
#
loop_
_entity_poly.entity_id
_entity_poly.type
_entity_poly.pdbx_seq_one_letter_code
_entity_poly.pdbx_strand_id
1 'polypeptide(L)'
;PQGRYLYRARTSMNSALNGSKSHREWYIDCLKNYIFWALDEAKSRFGAIPDYVQYNVMYDLQGRFKVDEIPETVLTPHEKTIFLKMLFDAVFQIDDHIILEQKNLSMELKDYIMSIKKAPDSGTLQFDDKSEDAWFQYPDLSTGHASSYQLRLTSMELMKHDILLEGAAKIYLRFPYPANLFLRITTGHTTHMVKCCFREDPEHVFRFNGQKLAVFLKFTAVIPYEMFSGITHIEFCWDCDGHTICYHSLHRMSEFPLAYGQQKLLLN
;
A
#
# COMPACT_ATOMS: atom_id res chain seq x y z
N PRO A 1 -24.21 -9.60 -26.14
CA PRO A 1 -23.57 -8.41 -26.68
C PRO A 1 -22.40 -8.05 -25.77
N GLN A 2 -21.17 -8.20 -26.27
CA GLN A 2 -19.99 -7.74 -25.54
C GLN A 2 -19.87 -6.22 -25.77
N GLY A 3 -20.40 -5.43 -24.85
CA GLY A 3 -20.20 -3.99 -24.86
C GLY A 3 -18.74 -3.67 -24.55
N ARG A 4 -18.00 -3.14 -25.52
CA ARG A 4 -16.69 -2.55 -25.29
C ARG A 4 -16.86 -1.13 -24.80
N TYR A 5 -16.48 -0.85 -23.55
CA TYR A 5 -16.36 0.52 -23.07
C TYR A 5 -15.02 1.10 -23.55
N LEU A 6 -15.09 2.08 -24.44
CA LEU A 6 -13.90 2.79 -24.90
C LEU A 6 -13.68 4.02 -24.01
N TYR A 7 -12.75 3.92 -23.08
CA TYR A 7 -12.32 5.07 -22.28
C TYR A 7 -11.44 6.00 -23.14
N ARG A 8 -11.91 7.23 -23.35
CA ARG A 8 -11.12 8.23 -24.07
C ARG A 8 -10.22 8.96 -23.08
N ALA A 9 -8.96 8.54 -22.97
CA ALA A 9 -7.93 9.32 -22.27
C ALA A 9 -7.63 10.59 -23.08
N ARG A 10 -7.93 11.76 -22.52
CA ARG A 10 -7.56 13.05 -23.12
C ARG A 10 -6.18 13.45 -22.60
N THR A 11 -5.27 13.84 -23.48
CA THR A 11 -3.93 14.38 -23.14
C THR A 11 -4.01 15.73 -22.44
N SER A 12 -5.09 16.49 -22.62
CA SER A 12 -5.41 17.62 -21.74
C SER A 12 -6.02 17.07 -20.45
N MET A 13 -5.41 17.30 -19.30
CA MET A 13 -5.82 16.84 -17.96
C MET A 13 -7.24 17.29 -17.53
N ASN A 14 -8.08 17.70 -18.46
CA ASN A 14 -9.45 18.19 -18.30
C ASN A 14 -10.52 17.06 -18.28
N SER A 15 -10.21 15.88 -17.75
CA SER A 15 -11.28 14.93 -17.47
C SER A 15 -11.98 15.34 -16.16
N ALA A 16 -13.29 15.17 -16.09
CA ALA A 16 -14.07 15.44 -14.87
C ALA A 16 -13.51 14.71 -13.63
N LEU A 17 -12.85 13.56 -13.83
CA LEU A 17 -12.18 12.79 -12.78
C LEU A 17 -10.87 13.43 -12.30
N ASN A 18 -10.09 14.05 -13.18
CA ASN A 18 -8.79 14.64 -12.80
C ASN A 18 -8.96 15.99 -12.07
N GLY A 19 -10.05 16.74 -12.35
CA GLY A 19 -10.35 18.02 -11.69
C GLY A 19 -11.17 17.91 -10.41
N SER A 20 -11.80 16.75 -10.14
CA SER A 20 -12.75 16.62 -9.04
C SER A 20 -12.15 16.92 -7.65
N LYS A 21 -10.89 16.52 -7.42
CA LYS A 21 -10.19 16.74 -6.15
C LYS A 21 -9.92 18.21 -5.81
N SER A 22 -10.02 19.11 -6.77
CA SER A 22 -9.87 20.56 -6.56
C SER A 22 -11.19 21.27 -6.27
N HIS A 23 -12.29 20.53 -6.16
CA HIS A 23 -13.62 21.08 -5.94
C HIS A 23 -14.20 20.62 -4.61
N ARG A 24 -14.74 21.57 -3.83
CA ARG A 24 -15.39 21.34 -2.54
C ARG A 24 -16.52 20.31 -2.63
N GLU A 25 -17.30 20.39 -3.71
CA GLU A 25 -18.47 19.55 -3.98
C GLU A 25 -18.12 18.06 -3.99
N TRP A 26 -16.93 17.72 -4.46
CA TRP A 26 -16.48 16.33 -4.49
C TRP A 26 -16.28 15.73 -3.08
N TYR A 27 -15.86 16.56 -2.11
CA TYR A 27 -15.65 16.13 -0.73
C TYR A 27 -16.96 16.12 0.09
N ILE A 28 -17.76 17.18 0.01
CA ILE A 28 -18.91 17.37 0.90
C ILE A 28 -20.21 16.98 0.21
N ASP A 29 -20.53 17.61 -0.95
CA ASP A 29 -21.84 17.49 -1.54
C ASP A 29 -22.04 16.11 -2.19
N CYS A 30 -21.00 15.52 -2.76
CA CYS A 30 -21.06 14.17 -3.31
C CYS A 30 -21.27 13.13 -2.18
N LEU A 31 -20.59 13.26 -1.02
CA LEU A 31 -20.89 12.40 0.12
C LEU A 31 -22.33 12.55 0.57
N LYS A 32 -22.80 13.78 0.73
CA LYS A 32 -24.15 14.06 1.23
C LYS A 32 -25.24 13.60 0.26
N ASN A 33 -25.13 13.96 -1.01
CA ASN A 33 -26.21 13.82 -1.97
C ASN A 33 -26.18 12.51 -2.75
N TYR A 34 -25.05 11.79 -2.76
CA TYR A 34 -24.93 10.52 -3.47
C TYR A 34 -24.62 9.37 -2.50
N ILE A 35 -23.57 9.44 -1.71
CA ILE A 35 -23.14 8.31 -0.88
C ILE A 35 -24.17 8.01 0.21
N PHE A 36 -24.52 8.97 1.04
CA PHE A 36 -25.52 8.75 2.10
C PHE A 36 -26.90 8.46 1.51
N TRP A 37 -27.30 9.17 0.44
CA TRP A 37 -28.54 8.84 -0.23
C TRP A 37 -28.60 7.39 -0.73
N ALA A 38 -27.52 6.89 -1.34
CA ALA A 38 -27.44 5.51 -1.83
C ALA A 38 -27.54 4.48 -0.69
N LEU A 39 -26.86 4.75 0.43
CA LEU A 39 -26.89 3.89 1.61
C LEU A 39 -28.28 3.88 2.26
N ASP A 40 -28.90 5.05 2.45
CA ASP A 40 -30.22 5.21 3.07
C ASP A 40 -31.31 4.61 2.19
N GLU A 41 -31.29 4.87 0.89
CA GLU A 41 -32.25 4.31 -0.07
C GLU A 41 -32.15 2.77 -0.13
N ALA A 42 -30.92 2.23 -0.16
CA ALA A 42 -30.72 0.78 -0.13
C ALA A 42 -31.28 0.16 1.15
N LYS A 43 -30.98 0.76 2.30
CA LYS A 43 -31.48 0.30 3.59
C LYS A 43 -33.00 0.37 3.69
N SER A 44 -33.59 1.45 3.16
CA SER A 44 -35.05 1.63 3.12
C SER A 44 -35.74 0.57 2.25
N ARG A 45 -35.17 0.27 1.07
CA ARG A 45 -35.79 -0.68 0.12
C ARG A 45 -35.59 -2.15 0.48
N PHE A 46 -34.42 -2.50 1.03
CA PHE A 46 -34.02 -3.90 1.22
C PHE A 46 -33.95 -4.32 2.69
N GLY A 47 -34.15 -3.39 3.63
CA GLY A 47 -33.99 -3.64 5.07
C GLY A 47 -32.53 -3.70 5.53
N ALA A 48 -31.60 -3.86 4.60
CA ALA A 48 -30.15 -3.86 4.79
C ALA A 48 -29.47 -3.23 3.57
N ILE A 49 -28.18 -2.93 3.64
CA ILE A 49 -27.43 -2.42 2.49
C ILE A 49 -26.81 -3.62 1.76
N PRO A 50 -27.29 -3.97 0.53
CA PRO A 50 -26.74 -5.08 -0.22
C PRO A 50 -25.27 -4.88 -0.58
N ASP A 51 -24.49 -5.95 -0.67
CA ASP A 51 -23.07 -5.93 -1.00
C ASP A 51 -22.73 -5.11 -2.24
N TYR A 52 -23.50 -5.26 -3.32
CA TYR A 52 -23.26 -4.52 -4.55
C TYR A 52 -23.35 -2.99 -4.39
N VAL A 53 -24.23 -2.51 -3.47
CA VAL A 53 -24.32 -1.08 -3.13
C VAL A 53 -23.09 -0.68 -2.31
N GLN A 54 -22.72 -1.49 -1.32
CA GLN A 54 -21.54 -1.27 -0.49
C GLN A 54 -20.27 -1.23 -1.35
N TYR A 55 -20.10 -2.15 -2.31
CA TYR A 55 -18.99 -2.14 -3.27
C TYR A 55 -18.93 -0.85 -4.09
N ASN A 56 -20.06 -0.41 -4.63
CA ASN A 56 -20.13 0.84 -5.42
C ASN A 56 -19.79 2.07 -4.58
N VAL A 57 -20.33 2.15 -3.37
CA VAL A 57 -20.02 3.21 -2.42
C VAL A 57 -18.54 3.20 -2.07
N MET A 58 -18.00 2.04 -1.70
CA MET A 58 -16.59 1.93 -1.33
C MET A 58 -15.64 2.20 -2.50
N TYR A 59 -16.04 1.84 -3.73
CA TYR A 59 -15.31 2.20 -4.94
C TYR A 59 -15.17 3.73 -5.12
N ASP A 60 -16.20 4.49 -4.79
CA ASP A 60 -16.15 5.96 -4.81
C ASP A 60 -15.32 6.49 -3.62
N LEU A 61 -15.55 5.98 -2.40
CA LEU A 61 -14.86 6.43 -1.19
C LEU A 61 -13.35 6.21 -1.24
N GLN A 62 -12.87 5.12 -1.86
CA GLN A 62 -11.43 4.83 -1.95
C GLN A 62 -10.64 5.96 -2.62
N GLY A 63 -11.25 6.72 -3.53
CA GLY A 63 -10.63 7.87 -4.17
C GLY A 63 -10.28 8.99 -3.18
N ARG A 64 -11.11 9.13 -2.12
CA ARG A 64 -10.93 10.14 -1.07
C ARG A 64 -9.84 9.76 -0.08
N PHE A 65 -9.69 8.46 0.20
CA PHE A 65 -8.58 7.95 1.01
C PHE A 65 -7.20 8.08 0.36
N LYS A 66 -7.15 8.34 -0.95
CA LYS A 66 -5.91 8.58 -1.72
C LYS A 66 -5.55 10.05 -1.84
N VAL A 67 -6.16 10.92 -1.05
CA VAL A 67 -5.82 12.35 -1.02
C VAL A 67 -4.83 12.59 0.10
N ASP A 68 -3.60 12.97 -0.28
CA ASP A 68 -2.51 13.20 0.66
C ASP A 68 -2.82 14.37 1.57
N GLU A 69 -3.26 15.49 0.98
CA GLU A 69 -3.65 16.70 1.69
C GLU A 69 -4.72 17.46 0.89
N ILE A 70 -5.69 18.03 1.60
CA ILE A 70 -6.72 18.88 0.99
C ILE A 70 -6.30 20.34 1.22
N PRO A 71 -6.06 21.13 0.14
CA PRO A 71 -5.71 22.54 0.28
C PRO A 71 -6.82 23.33 1.00
N GLU A 72 -6.45 24.35 1.76
CA GLU A 72 -7.41 25.23 2.44
C GLU A 72 -8.27 26.06 1.46
N THR A 73 -7.79 26.24 0.24
CA THR A 73 -8.55 26.84 -0.86
C THR A 73 -9.69 25.97 -1.34
N VAL A 74 -9.69 24.67 -1.01
CA VAL A 74 -10.74 23.70 -1.37
C VAL A 74 -11.68 23.45 -0.19
N LEU A 75 -11.12 23.15 0.99
CA LEU A 75 -11.88 23.01 2.23
C LEU A 75 -11.21 23.80 3.36
N THR A 76 -12.00 24.61 4.03
CA THR A 76 -11.56 25.23 5.28
C THR A 76 -11.26 24.17 6.36
N PRO A 77 -10.50 24.48 7.41
CA PRO A 77 -10.23 23.54 8.51
C PRO A 77 -11.51 22.95 9.14
N HIS A 78 -12.56 23.76 9.26
CA HIS A 78 -13.86 23.29 9.75
C HIS A 78 -14.52 22.31 8.78
N GLU A 79 -14.51 22.60 7.49
CA GLU A 79 -15.07 21.72 6.46
C GLU A 79 -14.28 20.42 6.32
N LYS A 80 -12.94 20.42 6.52
CA LYS A 80 -12.14 19.20 6.59
C LYS A 80 -12.61 18.28 7.73
N THR A 81 -12.91 18.86 8.90
CA THR A 81 -13.45 18.10 10.04
C THR A 81 -14.79 17.47 9.69
N ILE A 82 -15.70 18.24 9.08
CA ILE A 82 -17.00 17.74 8.61
C ILE A 82 -16.82 16.64 7.57
N PHE A 83 -15.96 16.85 6.58
CA PHE A 83 -15.67 15.86 5.55
C PHE A 83 -15.16 14.54 6.13
N LEU A 84 -14.16 14.59 7.03
CA LEU A 84 -13.61 13.39 7.66
C LEU A 84 -14.68 12.64 8.45
N LYS A 85 -15.49 13.37 9.23
CA LYS A 85 -16.59 12.75 9.95
C LYS A 85 -17.55 12.04 8.98
N MET A 86 -18.00 12.71 7.94
CA MET A 86 -18.88 12.12 6.92
C MET A 86 -18.25 10.92 6.23
N LEU A 87 -16.96 11.01 5.87
CA LEU A 87 -16.23 9.91 5.22
C LEU A 87 -16.25 8.66 6.10
N PHE A 88 -15.93 8.79 7.39
CA PHE A 88 -15.94 7.66 8.32
C PHE A 88 -17.35 7.21 8.69
N ASP A 89 -18.33 8.12 8.85
CA ASP A 89 -19.73 7.74 9.06
C ASP A 89 -20.27 6.87 7.90
N ALA A 90 -19.85 7.15 6.66
CA ALA A 90 -20.18 6.29 5.52
C ALA A 90 -19.47 4.93 5.59
N VAL A 91 -18.18 4.92 5.89
CA VAL A 91 -17.37 3.69 6.03
C VAL A 91 -17.89 2.78 7.14
N PHE A 92 -18.40 3.33 8.24
CA PHE A 92 -18.98 2.54 9.33
C PHE A 92 -20.22 1.73 8.90
N GLN A 93 -20.89 2.13 7.82
CA GLN A 93 -22.04 1.43 7.26
C GLN A 93 -21.66 0.34 6.25
N ILE A 94 -20.37 0.18 5.92
CA ILE A 94 -19.84 -0.78 4.95
C ILE A 94 -19.27 -1.98 5.70
N ASP A 95 -19.59 -3.19 5.26
CA ASP A 95 -19.08 -4.41 5.87
C ASP A 95 -17.55 -4.56 5.67
N ASP A 96 -16.90 -5.18 6.64
CA ASP A 96 -15.44 -5.24 6.69
C ASP A 96 -14.84 -5.96 5.48
N HIS A 97 -15.47 -7.06 5.04
CA HIS A 97 -15.03 -7.81 3.88
C HIS A 97 -15.03 -6.97 2.60
N ILE A 98 -16.05 -6.08 2.42
CA ILE A 98 -16.15 -5.17 1.28
C ILE A 98 -14.94 -4.21 1.24
N ILE A 99 -14.52 -3.70 2.41
CA ILE A 99 -13.36 -2.81 2.53
C ILE A 99 -12.06 -3.58 2.20
N LEU A 100 -11.92 -4.78 2.78
CA LEU A 100 -10.72 -5.59 2.63
C LEU A 100 -10.52 -6.13 1.20
N GLU A 101 -11.60 -6.39 0.48
CA GLU A 101 -11.57 -6.85 -0.91
C GLU A 101 -11.28 -5.75 -1.93
N GLN A 102 -11.28 -4.46 -1.54
CA GLN A 102 -10.99 -3.36 -2.47
C GLN A 102 -9.57 -3.47 -3.03
N LYS A 103 -9.45 -3.78 -4.32
CA LYS A 103 -8.16 -3.97 -5.01
C LYS A 103 -7.33 -2.68 -5.09
N ASN A 104 -8.00 -1.54 -5.09
CA ASN A 104 -7.35 -0.23 -5.24
C ASN A 104 -7.03 0.46 -3.90
N LEU A 105 -7.37 -0.14 -2.76
CA LEU A 105 -6.88 0.30 -1.47
C LEU A 105 -5.60 -0.45 -1.13
N SER A 106 -4.58 0.29 -0.73
CA SER A 106 -3.34 -0.31 -0.23
C SER A 106 -3.54 -0.91 1.17
N MET A 107 -2.67 -1.83 1.56
CA MET A 107 -2.81 -2.55 2.84
C MET A 107 -2.78 -1.61 4.04
N GLU A 108 -1.91 -0.59 4.03
CA GLU A 108 -1.85 0.42 5.09
C GLU A 108 -3.14 1.26 5.20
N LEU A 109 -3.84 1.51 4.08
CA LEU A 109 -5.14 2.19 4.12
C LEU A 109 -6.23 1.27 4.67
N LYS A 110 -6.24 0.01 4.27
CA LYS A 110 -7.19 -0.99 4.79
C LYS A 110 -7.03 -1.12 6.30
N ASP A 111 -5.80 -1.30 6.78
CA ASP A 111 -5.53 -1.38 8.20
C ASP A 111 -5.89 -0.08 8.94
N TYR A 112 -5.54 1.07 8.37
CA TYR A 112 -5.91 2.37 8.95
C TYR A 112 -7.44 2.52 9.07
N ILE A 113 -8.20 2.17 8.04
CA ILE A 113 -9.67 2.20 8.08
C ILE A 113 -10.20 1.22 9.13
N MET A 114 -9.66 -0.01 9.19
CA MET A 114 -10.07 -0.99 10.18
C MET A 114 -9.74 -0.55 11.60
N SER A 115 -8.59 0.06 11.82
CA SER A 115 -8.20 0.58 13.14
C SER A 115 -9.18 1.62 13.67
N ILE A 116 -9.69 2.49 12.80
CA ILE A 116 -10.71 3.47 13.17
C ILE A 116 -12.07 2.79 13.39
N LYS A 117 -12.43 1.86 12.50
CA LYS A 117 -13.73 1.18 12.53
C LYS A 117 -13.90 0.25 13.75
N LYS A 118 -12.85 -0.45 14.16
CA LYS A 118 -12.86 -1.42 15.27
C LYS A 118 -12.47 -0.83 16.62
N ALA A 119 -12.10 0.39 16.71
CA ALA A 119 -11.46 1.17 17.75
C ALA A 119 -9.93 1.23 17.55
N PRO A 120 -9.31 2.41 17.78
CA PRO A 120 -7.90 2.66 17.44
C PRO A 120 -6.90 1.67 18.03
N ASP A 121 -7.15 1.15 19.23
CA ASP A 121 -6.24 0.27 19.98
C ASP A 121 -6.65 -1.21 19.94
N SER A 122 -7.64 -1.59 19.13
CA SER A 122 -8.14 -2.97 19.11
C SER A 122 -7.30 -3.93 18.28
N GLY A 123 -6.45 -3.42 17.39
CA GLY A 123 -5.54 -4.22 16.56
C GLY A 123 -4.22 -4.47 17.29
N THR A 124 -3.90 -5.73 17.56
CA THR A 124 -2.62 -6.16 18.14
C THR A 124 -1.68 -6.66 17.06
N LEU A 125 -0.40 -6.25 17.15
CA LEU A 125 0.63 -6.76 16.25
C LEU A 125 0.95 -8.21 16.60
N GLN A 126 0.90 -9.08 15.59
CA GLN A 126 1.21 -10.50 15.68
C GLN A 126 2.40 -10.83 14.79
N PHE A 127 3.16 -11.85 15.17
CA PHE A 127 4.30 -12.37 14.43
C PHE A 127 4.15 -13.86 14.22
N ASP A 128 4.56 -14.34 13.05
CA ASP A 128 4.75 -15.75 12.76
C ASP A 128 6.17 -15.99 12.24
N ASP A 129 7.03 -16.50 13.12
CA ASP A 129 8.42 -16.79 12.78
C ASP A 129 8.58 -17.90 11.73
N LYS A 130 7.55 -18.73 11.50
CA LYS A 130 7.60 -19.80 10.48
C LYS A 130 7.36 -19.24 9.08
N SER A 131 6.42 -18.34 8.94
CA SER A 131 6.14 -17.65 7.67
C SER A 131 6.96 -16.36 7.54
N GLU A 132 7.69 -15.96 8.60
CA GLU A 132 8.46 -14.72 8.66
C GLU A 132 7.63 -13.51 8.25
N ASP A 133 6.41 -13.44 8.79
CA ASP A 133 5.44 -12.38 8.53
C ASP A 133 4.95 -11.74 9.83
N ALA A 134 4.37 -10.56 9.70
CA ALA A 134 3.69 -9.87 10.78
C ALA A 134 2.44 -9.20 10.27
N TRP A 135 1.41 -9.12 11.12
CA TRP A 135 0.13 -8.51 10.76
C TRP A 135 -0.57 -7.90 11.98
N PHE A 136 -1.59 -7.09 11.72
CA PHE A 136 -2.46 -6.62 12.76
C PHE A 136 -3.67 -7.54 12.90
N GLN A 137 -3.87 -8.09 14.11
CA GLN A 137 -5.00 -8.95 14.46
C GLN A 137 -6.06 -8.12 15.18
N TYR A 138 -7.25 -8.11 14.64
CA TYR A 138 -8.48 -7.61 15.25
C TYR A 138 -9.32 -8.80 15.76
N PRO A 139 -10.39 -8.58 16.56
CA PRO A 139 -11.17 -9.69 17.15
C PRO A 139 -11.69 -10.71 16.14
N ASP A 140 -12.05 -10.28 14.95
CA ASP A 140 -12.74 -11.07 13.92
C ASP A 140 -12.02 -11.09 12.56
N LEU A 141 -10.86 -10.42 12.43
CA LEU A 141 -10.11 -10.36 11.18
C LEU A 141 -8.63 -10.03 11.40
N SER A 142 -7.81 -10.33 10.37
CA SER A 142 -6.42 -9.89 10.30
C SER A 142 -6.22 -8.98 9.09
N THR A 143 -5.30 -8.01 9.21
CA THR A 143 -4.97 -7.08 8.13
C THR A 143 -3.57 -6.52 8.31
N GLY A 144 -3.07 -5.80 7.31
CA GLY A 144 -1.76 -5.15 7.39
C GLY A 144 -0.59 -6.12 7.35
N HIS A 145 -0.69 -7.26 6.64
CA HIS A 145 0.41 -8.22 6.48
C HIS A 145 1.65 -7.55 5.89
N ALA A 146 2.76 -7.63 6.61
CA ALA A 146 4.03 -7.01 6.22
C ALA A 146 4.60 -7.58 4.92
N SER A 147 4.43 -8.89 4.70
CA SER A 147 4.83 -9.58 3.46
C SER A 147 4.12 -9.05 2.20
N SER A 148 2.99 -8.37 2.37
CA SER A 148 2.20 -7.76 1.29
C SER A 148 2.66 -6.36 0.92
N TYR A 149 3.62 -5.75 1.65
CA TYR A 149 4.08 -4.41 1.35
C TYR A 149 4.97 -4.36 0.13
N GLN A 150 4.99 -3.17 -0.47
CA GLN A 150 5.66 -2.96 -1.75
C GLN A 150 7.18 -2.91 -1.58
N LEU A 151 7.87 -3.81 -2.28
CA LEU A 151 9.29 -3.76 -2.52
C LEU A 151 9.54 -3.42 -3.99
N ARG A 152 10.43 -2.48 -4.25
CA ARG A 152 10.87 -2.10 -5.61
C ARG A 152 12.38 -2.17 -5.67
N LEU A 153 12.92 -2.89 -6.64
CA LEU A 153 14.30 -2.73 -7.06
C LEU A 153 14.36 -1.62 -8.11
N THR A 154 15.26 -0.67 -7.95
CA THR A 154 15.41 0.49 -8.83
C THR A 154 16.59 0.37 -9.75
N SER A 155 17.67 -0.25 -9.30
CA SER A 155 18.86 -0.51 -10.13
C SER A 155 19.62 -1.74 -9.65
N MET A 156 20.35 -2.33 -10.60
CA MET A 156 21.36 -3.35 -10.37
C MET A 156 22.56 -3.00 -11.23
N GLU A 157 23.70 -2.73 -10.62
CA GLU A 157 24.92 -2.31 -11.29
C GLU A 157 26.03 -3.29 -11.04
N LEU A 158 26.68 -3.75 -12.12
CA LEU A 158 27.87 -4.61 -12.05
C LEU A 158 29.10 -3.74 -11.79
N MET A 159 29.72 -3.94 -10.65
CA MET A 159 30.99 -3.37 -10.28
C MET A 159 32.14 -4.35 -10.56
N LYS A 160 33.38 -3.94 -10.35
CA LYS A 160 34.54 -4.78 -10.69
C LYS A 160 34.53 -6.16 -9.98
N HIS A 161 34.10 -6.20 -8.73
CA HIS A 161 34.10 -7.42 -7.89
C HIS A 161 32.76 -7.65 -7.18
N ASP A 162 31.79 -6.76 -7.34
CA ASP A 162 30.55 -6.75 -6.59
C ASP A 162 29.37 -6.38 -7.49
N ILE A 163 28.18 -6.63 -7.00
CA ILE A 163 26.93 -6.16 -7.58
C ILE A 163 26.31 -5.20 -6.58
N LEU A 164 26.06 -3.98 -7.03
CA LEU A 164 25.29 -3.00 -6.28
C LEU A 164 23.81 -3.16 -6.61
N LEU A 165 23.01 -3.45 -5.60
CA LEU A 165 21.55 -3.43 -5.68
C LEU A 165 21.03 -2.20 -4.99
N GLU A 166 20.12 -1.49 -5.64
CA GLU A 166 19.39 -0.39 -5.05
C GLU A 166 17.88 -0.62 -5.17
N GLY A 167 17.16 -0.15 -4.18
CA GLY A 167 15.73 -0.30 -4.16
C GLY A 167 15.04 0.58 -3.13
N ALA A 168 13.74 0.37 -3.00
CA ALA A 168 12.92 1.01 -2.00
C ALA A 168 11.90 0.02 -1.42
N ALA A 169 11.85 -0.07 -0.10
CA ALA A 169 10.88 -0.85 0.65
C ALA A 169 9.86 0.09 1.30
N LYS A 170 8.58 -0.20 1.13
CA LYS A 170 7.51 0.55 1.79
C LYS A 170 7.29 -0.03 3.19
N ILE A 171 7.35 0.82 4.20
CA ILE A 171 7.12 0.44 5.60
C ILE A 171 5.91 1.20 6.12
N TYR A 172 4.95 0.47 6.66
CA TYR A 172 3.79 1.02 7.35
C TYR A 172 4.18 1.46 8.76
N LEU A 173 3.82 2.69 9.15
CA LEU A 173 4.31 3.31 10.38
C LEU A 173 3.67 2.77 11.67
N ARG A 174 2.66 1.89 11.58
CA ARG A 174 2.20 1.13 12.76
C ARG A 174 3.13 -0.01 13.13
N PHE A 175 3.99 -0.49 12.20
CA PHE A 175 5.07 -1.39 12.57
C PHE A 175 6.19 -0.64 13.27
N PRO A 176 6.91 -1.30 14.19
CA PRO A 176 8.17 -0.78 14.68
C PRO A 176 9.10 -0.44 13.52
N TYR A 177 9.86 0.66 13.65
CA TYR A 177 10.82 1.03 12.62
C TYR A 177 11.92 -0.02 12.55
N PRO A 178 12.31 -0.50 11.36
CA PRO A 178 13.27 -1.59 11.23
C PRO A 178 14.64 -1.20 11.79
N ALA A 179 15.20 -2.06 12.64
CA ALA A 179 16.55 -1.90 13.16
C ALA A 179 17.59 -2.22 12.08
N ASN A 180 17.31 -3.23 11.26
CA ASN A 180 18.16 -3.65 10.14
C ASN A 180 17.29 -4.04 8.94
N LEU A 181 17.86 -3.77 7.75
CA LEU A 181 17.40 -4.33 6.48
C LEU A 181 18.51 -5.21 5.92
N PHE A 182 18.17 -6.34 5.34
CA PHE A 182 19.15 -7.25 4.77
C PHE A 182 18.56 -8.07 3.60
N LEU A 183 19.44 -8.50 2.73
CA LEU A 183 19.14 -9.51 1.73
C LEU A 183 19.55 -10.88 2.28
N ARG A 184 18.62 -11.82 2.25
CA ARG A 184 18.91 -13.23 2.51
C ARG A 184 19.12 -13.91 1.16
N ILE A 185 20.36 -14.32 0.91
CA ILE A 185 20.79 -14.89 -0.37
C ILE A 185 21.09 -16.36 -0.16
N THR A 186 20.39 -17.24 -0.89
CA THR A 186 20.65 -18.67 -0.87
C THR A 186 21.47 -19.07 -2.09
N THR A 187 22.61 -19.74 -1.84
CA THR A 187 23.49 -20.29 -2.86
C THR A 187 23.65 -21.80 -2.62
N GLY A 188 23.00 -22.62 -3.45
CA GLY A 188 22.94 -24.07 -3.20
C GLY A 188 22.28 -24.38 -1.86
N HIS A 189 23.07 -24.85 -0.88
CA HIS A 189 22.61 -25.17 0.48
C HIS A 189 23.01 -24.13 1.53
N THR A 190 23.67 -23.07 1.13
CA THR A 190 24.21 -22.04 2.05
C THR A 190 23.38 -20.78 1.98
N THR A 191 23.04 -20.21 3.14
CA THR A 191 22.33 -18.94 3.24
C THR A 191 23.27 -17.87 3.77
N HIS A 192 23.31 -16.74 3.11
CA HIS A 192 24.11 -15.57 3.43
C HIS A 192 23.20 -14.39 3.74
N MET A 193 23.59 -13.61 4.76
CA MET A 193 22.90 -12.37 5.12
C MET A 193 23.75 -11.18 4.68
N VAL A 194 23.24 -10.39 3.74
CA VAL A 194 23.89 -9.18 3.25
C VAL A 194 23.17 -7.97 3.80
N LYS A 195 23.82 -7.24 4.69
CA LYS A 195 23.25 -6.05 5.32
C LYS A 195 23.05 -4.94 4.27
N CYS A 196 21.87 -4.32 4.28
CA CYS A 196 21.58 -3.15 3.48
C CYS A 196 21.88 -1.87 4.26
N CYS A 197 22.46 -0.88 3.60
CA CYS A 197 22.39 0.50 4.06
C CYS A 197 21.04 1.09 3.65
N PHE A 198 20.34 1.76 4.54
CA PHE A 198 19.03 2.33 4.23
C PHE A 198 18.81 3.70 4.85
N ARG A 199 17.89 4.45 4.24
CA ARG A 199 17.42 5.76 4.74
C ARG A 199 15.99 6.02 4.29
N GLU A 200 15.24 6.82 5.05
CA GLU A 200 13.94 7.31 4.58
C GLU A 200 14.10 8.10 3.28
N ASP A 201 13.13 7.90 2.39
CA ASP A 201 12.95 8.76 1.23
C ASP A 201 11.97 9.89 1.60
N PRO A 202 12.43 11.12 1.79
CA PRO A 202 11.56 12.22 2.22
C PRO A 202 10.56 12.64 1.15
N GLU A 203 10.82 12.31 -0.11
CA GLU A 203 9.97 12.66 -1.24
C GLU A 203 8.82 11.69 -1.43
N HIS A 204 8.99 10.43 -0.99
CA HIS A 204 8.00 9.38 -1.14
C HIS A 204 7.45 8.95 0.23
N VAL A 205 6.48 9.71 0.71
CA VAL A 205 5.76 9.44 1.94
C VAL A 205 4.29 9.25 1.61
N PHE A 206 3.72 8.16 2.06
CA PHE A 206 2.29 7.93 1.89
C PHE A 206 1.51 8.62 3.02
N ARG A 207 0.58 9.49 2.64
CA ARG A 207 -0.23 10.27 3.58
C ARG A 207 -1.72 10.10 3.29
N PHE A 208 -2.51 10.33 4.33
CA PHE A 208 -3.93 10.55 4.22
C PHE A 208 -4.29 11.78 5.06
N ASN A 209 -4.86 12.79 4.43
CA ASN A 209 -5.25 14.05 5.07
C ASN A 209 -4.14 14.64 5.98
N GLY A 210 -2.92 14.71 5.46
CA GLY A 210 -1.73 15.19 6.19
C GLY A 210 -1.10 14.18 7.15
N GLN A 211 -1.82 13.13 7.58
CA GLN A 211 -1.28 12.10 8.45
C GLN A 211 -0.39 11.14 7.66
N LYS A 212 0.86 10.99 8.11
CA LYS A 212 1.82 10.05 7.55
C LYS A 212 1.44 8.62 7.94
N LEU A 213 1.17 7.76 6.95
CA LEU A 213 0.80 6.36 7.18
C LEU A 213 1.94 5.39 6.87
N ALA A 214 2.68 5.63 5.79
CA ALA A 214 3.81 4.80 5.41
C ALA A 214 4.94 5.63 4.82
N VAL A 215 6.15 5.09 4.87
CA VAL A 215 7.37 5.66 4.29
C VAL A 215 8.00 4.68 3.34
N PHE A 216 8.79 5.19 2.40
CA PHE A 216 9.70 4.38 1.63
C PHE A 216 11.11 4.48 2.23
N LEU A 217 11.73 3.34 2.46
CA LEU A 217 13.13 3.24 2.81
C LEU A 217 13.92 2.92 1.54
N LYS A 218 14.69 3.88 1.05
CA LYS A 218 15.69 3.63 0.01
C LYS A 218 16.79 2.79 0.63
N PHE A 219 17.18 1.72 -0.05
CA PHE A 219 18.26 0.84 0.41
C PHE A 219 19.26 0.59 -0.69
N THR A 220 20.48 0.30 -0.26
CA THR A 220 21.58 -0.22 -1.09
C THR A 220 22.15 -1.45 -0.45
N ALA A 221 22.47 -2.46 -1.27
CA ALA A 221 23.17 -3.67 -0.85
C ALA A 221 24.30 -3.97 -1.84
N VAL A 222 25.45 -4.35 -1.31
CA VAL A 222 26.61 -4.78 -2.10
C VAL A 222 26.76 -6.29 -1.95
N ILE A 223 26.60 -7.01 -3.06
CA ILE A 223 26.70 -8.47 -3.12
C ILE A 223 28.02 -8.83 -3.80
N PRO A 224 28.93 -9.57 -3.14
CA PRO A 224 30.15 -10.07 -3.78
C PRO A 224 29.82 -10.90 -5.02
N TYR A 225 30.52 -10.66 -6.12
CA TYR A 225 30.28 -11.33 -7.40
C TYR A 225 30.39 -12.86 -7.30
N GLU A 226 31.26 -13.34 -6.41
CA GLU A 226 31.46 -14.79 -6.15
C GLU A 226 30.13 -15.45 -5.66
N MET A 227 29.32 -14.74 -4.90
CA MET A 227 28.02 -15.24 -4.43
C MET A 227 27.02 -15.31 -5.58
N PHE A 228 27.13 -14.45 -6.58
CA PHE A 228 26.10 -14.29 -7.62
C PHE A 228 25.99 -15.50 -8.55
N SER A 229 27.10 -16.18 -8.85
CA SER A 229 27.11 -17.31 -9.78
C SER A 229 26.34 -18.55 -9.28
N GLY A 230 26.01 -18.62 -8.01
CA GLY A 230 25.31 -19.75 -7.39
C GLY A 230 23.99 -19.40 -6.74
N ILE A 231 23.48 -18.19 -6.94
CA ILE A 231 22.23 -17.74 -6.32
C ILE A 231 21.06 -18.54 -6.87
N THR A 232 20.33 -19.18 -5.95
CA THR A 232 19.08 -19.86 -6.23
C THR A 232 17.88 -19.05 -5.75
N HIS A 233 18.08 -18.21 -4.72
CA HIS A 233 17.01 -17.41 -4.13
C HIS A 233 17.54 -16.15 -3.45
N ILE A 234 16.81 -15.03 -3.57
CA ILE A 234 17.07 -13.78 -2.85
C ILE A 234 15.77 -13.33 -2.21
N GLU A 235 15.84 -13.06 -0.92
CA GLU A 235 14.74 -12.48 -0.16
C GLU A 235 15.18 -11.17 0.46
N PHE A 236 14.24 -10.25 0.56
CA PHE A 236 14.44 -8.98 1.26
C PHE A 236 13.78 -9.08 2.63
N CYS A 237 14.57 -8.94 3.67
CA CYS A 237 14.11 -9.12 5.03
C CYS A 237 14.47 -7.91 5.90
N TRP A 238 13.77 -7.75 7.00
CA TRP A 238 14.00 -6.71 7.99
C TRP A 238 13.68 -7.19 9.41
N ASP A 239 14.36 -6.62 10.39
CA ASP A 239 14.11 -6.91 11.79
C ASP A 239 13.02 -6.01 12.33
N CYS A 240 12.02 -6.61 12.96
CA CYS A 240 10.89 -5.95 13.58
C CYS A 240 10.69 -6.51 15.00
N ASP A 241 11.02 -5.74 16.00
CA ASP A 241 10.84 -6.08 17.40
C ASP A 241 11.41 -7.46 17.81
N GLY A 242 12.58 -7.79 17.26
CA GLY A 242 13.26 -9.09 17.51
C GLY A 242 12.81 -10.23 16.61
N HIS A 243 11.85 -10.00 15.71
CA HIS A 243 11.40 -10.96 14.71
C HIS A 243 11.94 -10.59 13.33
N THR A 244 12.21 -11.58 12.50
CA THR A 244 12.56 -11.39 11.10
C THR A 244 11.31 -11.46 10.23
N ILE A 245 11.10 -10.43 9.42
CA ILE A 245 10.01 -10.37 8.45
C ILE A 245 10.61 -10.36 7.05
N CYS A 246 10.10 -11.20 6.18
CA CYS A 246 10.57 -11.31 4.80
C CYS A 246 9.47 -10.96 3.79
N TYR A 247 9.85 -10.17 2.78
CA TYR A 247 9.00 -9.91 1.63
C TYR A 247 9.08 -11.08 0.65
N HIS A 248 7.99 -11.79 0.47
CA HIS A 248 7.97 -13.04 -0.32
C HIS A 248 8.08 -12.85 -1.85
N SER A 249 8.26 -11.65 -2.36
CA SER A 249 8.22 -11.47 -3.79
C SER A 249 9.29 -10.59 -4.39
N LEU A 250 10.48 -11.15 -4.51
CA LEU A 250 11.41 -10.75 -5.59
C LEU A 250 10.99 -11.31 -6.97
N HIS A 251 9.86 -12.04 -7.06
CA HIS A 251 9.30 -12.55 -8.31
C HIS A 251 8.95 -11.50 -9.37
N ARG A 252 9.01 -10.21 -9.02
CA ARG A 252 8.81 -9.10 -9.97
C ARG A 252 10.10 -8.54 -10.58
N MET A 253 11.26 -9.14 -10.35
CA MET A 253 12.50 -8.73 -11.06
C MET A 253 12.41 -8.91 -12.58
N SER A 254 11.52 -9.77 -13.08
CA SER A 254 11.32 -9.96 -14.52
C SER A 254 10.60 -8.80 -15.23
N GLU A 255 9.99 -7.88 -14.49
CA GLU A 255 9.25 -6.73 -15.03
C GLU A 255 10.06 -5.43 -15.02
N PHE A 256 11.26 -5.41 -14.44
CA PHE A 256 12.11 -4.22 -14.47
C PHE A 256 12.90 -4.17 -15.77
N PRO A 257 12.75 -3.13 -16.58
CA PRO A 257 13.69 -2.92 -17.68
C PRO A 257 15.07 -2.69 -17.06
N LEU A 258 15.99 -3.62 -17.29
CA LEU A 258 17.39 -3.40 -16.99
C LEU A 258 17.86 -2.19 -17.80
N ALA A 259 18.05 -1.07 -17.15
CA ALA A 259 18.44 0.19 -17.77
C ALA A 259 19.93 0.23 -18.09
N TYR A 260 20.54 -0.90 -18.49
CA TYR A 260 21.84 -0.89 -19.14
C TYR A 260 21.99 -2.11 -20.04
N GLY A 261 22.18 -1.83 -21.34
CA GLY A 261 22.78 -2.70 -22.34
C GLY A 261 22.28 -4.15 -22.39
N GLN A 262 21.17 -4.37 -23.10
CA GLN A 262 20.76 -5.63 -23.79
C GLN A 262 21.22 -7.00 -23.23
N GLN A 263 21.46 -7.16 -21.96
CA GLN A 263 21.62 -8.47 -21.35
C GLN A 263 20.50 -8.74 -20.38
N LYS A 264 19.47 -9.46 -20.85
CA LYS A 264 18.50 -10.13 -19.99
C LYS A 264 19.24 -11.14 -19.13
N LEU A 265 19.50 -10.80 -17.86
CA LEU A 265 19.76 -11.81 -16.86
C LEU A 265 18.42 -12.48 -16.54
N LEU A 266 18.14 -13.59 -17.21
CA LEU A 266 17.10 -14.52 -16.82
C LEU A 266 17.58 -15.26 -15.59
N LEU A 267 17.10 -14.88 -14.42
CA LEU A 267 17.09 -15.75 -13.26
C LEU A 267 15.92 -16.73 -13.49
N ASN A 268 16.26 -17.96 -13.89
CA ASN A 268 15.33 -19.08 -13.94
C ASN A 268 15.08 -19.61 -12.54
#